data_16b465451e1ee360eb569884f55e13d7
#
_entry.id   16b465451e1ee360eb569884f55e13d7
#
_cell.length_a   1.000
_cell.length_b   1.000
_cell.length_c   1.000
_cell.angle_alpha   90.00
_cell.angle_beta   90.00
_cell.angle_gamma   90.00
#
_symmetry.space_group_name_H-M   'P 1'
#
loop_
_entity.id
_entity.type
_entity.pdbx_description
1 polymer ?
#
loop_
_entity_poly.entity_id
_entity_poly.type
_entity_poly.pdbx_seq_one_letter_code
_entity_poly.pdbx_strand_id
1 'polypeptide(L)'
;TRMLELAGKSQAYLNRIFYKYYGQTPTAFINSCRMTEACRLLRSTEEKILDIAYSCGYENLSYFNRQFRARYGQTPKEYRSQKRFFE
;
A
#
# COMPACT_ATOMS: atom_id res chain seq x y z
N THR A 1 13.37 9.13 -20.57
CA THR A 1 13.70 7.87 -21.17
C THR A 1 12.44 7.06 -21.43
N ARG A 2 12.44 5.77 -21.14
CA ARG A 2 11.31 4.92 -21.46
C ARG A 2 10.02 5.34 -20.76
N MET A 3 10.13 5.74 -19.50
CA MET A 3 8.95 6.24 -18.77
C MET A 3 8.39 7.50 -19.41
N LEU A 4 9.27 8.38 -19.87
CA LEU A 4 8.83 9.60 -20.56
C LEU A 4 8.18 9.28 -21.89
N GLU A 5 8.68 8.31 -22.61
CA GLU A 5 8.07 7.88 -23.87
C GLU A 5 6.68 7.32 -23.65
N LEU A 6 6.50 6.53 -22.58
CA LEU A 6 5.21 5.95 -22.27
C LEU A 6 4.24 6.97 -21.73
N ALA A 7 4.72 8.07 -21.14
CA ALA A 7 3.86 9.11 -20.58
C ALA A 7 2.96 9.76 -21.64
N GLY A 8 3.32 9.67 -22.93
CA GLY A 8 2.50 10.18 -23.99
C GLY A 8 1.38 9.26 -24.43
N LYS A 9 1.29 8.07 -23.86
CA LYS A 9 0.26 7.11 -24.20
C LYS A 9 -0.96 7.27 -23.30
N SER A 10 -2.09 6.69 -23.71
CA SER A 10 -3.29 6.73 -22.89
C SER A 10 -3.11 5.94 -21.61
N GLN A 11 -3.89 6.29 -20.60
CA GLN A 11 -3.87 5.57 -19.32
C GLN A 11 -4.24 4.09 -19.52
N ALA A 12 -5.19 3.81 -20.41
CA ALA A 12 -5.58 2.43 -20.71
C ALA A 12 -4.41 1.63 -21.29
N TYR A 13 -3.62 2.26 -22.14
CA TYR A 13 -2.44 1.61 -22.73
C TYR A 13 -1.42 1.29 -21.64
N LEU A 14 -1.12 2.25 -20.78
CA LEU A 14 -0.16 2.08 -19.69
C LEU A 14 -0.63 0.99 -18.73
N ASN A 15 -1.91 0.97 -18.40
CA ASN A 15 -2.46 -0.03 -17.50
C ASN A 15 -2.34 -1.43 -18.11
N ARG A 16 -2.58 -1.56 -19.42
CA ARG A 16 -2.48 -2.83 -20.10
C ARG A 16 -1.06 -3.36 -20.10
N ILE A 17 -0.08 -2.49 -20.41
CA ILE A 17 1.34 -2.85 -20.41
C ILE A 17 1.77 -3.29 -19.03
N PHE A 18 1.41 -2.50 -18.01
CA PHE A 18 1.79 -2.77 -16.63
C PHE A 18 1.20 -4.10 -16.16
N TYR A 19 -0.08 -4.33 -16.48
CA TYR A 19 -0.75 -5.57 -16.09
C TYR A 19 -0.07 -6.79 -16.73
N LYS A 20 0.35 -6.64 -17.98
CA LYS A 20 1.02 -7.73 -18.70
C LYS A 20 2.27 -8.19 -17.98
N TYR A 21 3.05 -7.25 -17.44
CA TYR A 21 4.34 -7.57 -16.80
C TYR A 21 4.23 -7.86 -15.32
N TYR A 22 3.27 -7.27 -14.63
CA TYR A 22 3.18 -7.37 -13.17
C TYR A 22 1.91 -8.06 -12.67
N GLY A 23 0.98 -8.35 -13.55
CA GLY A 23 -0.26 -9.01 -13.16
C GLY A 23 -1.24 -8.11 -12.42
N GLN A 24 -1.01 -6.80 -12.43
CA GLN A 24 -1.89 -5.84 -11.78
C GLN A 24 -1.70 -4.46 -12.37
N THR A 25 -2.67 -3.57 -12.12
CA THR A 25 -2.57 -2.18 -12.61
C THR A 25 -1.52 -1.42 -11.80
N PRO A 26 -1.01 -0.28 -12.34
CA PRO A 26 -0.09 0.55 -11.57
C PRO A 26 -0.64 0.99 -10.22
N THR A 27 -1.91 1.36 -10.17
CA THR A 27 -2.55 1.77 -8.92
C THR A 27 -2.57 0.65 -7.91
N ALA A 28 -2.94 -0.56 -8.34
CA ALA A 28 -2.96 -1.72 -7.46
C ALA A 28 -1.56 -2.06 -6.97
N PHE A 29 -0.56 -1.94 -7.84
CA PHE A 29 0.84 -2.20 -7.47
C PHE A 29 1.31 -1.21 -6.41
N ILE A 30 1.03 0.08 -6.62
CA ILE A 30 1.42 1.12 -5.66
C ILE A 30 0.75 0.86 -4.32
N ASN A 31 -0.53 0.54 -4.31
CA ASN A 31 -1.24 0.23 -3.07
C ASN A 31 -0.66 -0.98 -2.36
N SER A 32 -0.25 -1.99 -3.11
CA SER A 32 0.42 -3.16 -2.52
C SER A 32 1.72 -2.78 -1.85
N CYS A 33 2.52 -1.92 -2.48
CA CYS A 33 3.78 -1.45 -1.92
C CYS A 33 3.54 -0.63 -0.65
N ARG A 34 2.53 0.25 -0.67
CA ARG A 34 2.18 1.06 0.50
C ARG A 34 1.75 0.19 1.67
N MET A 35 0.94 -0.82 1.40
CA MET A 35 0.46 -1.72 2.46
C MET A 35 1.58 -2.58 3.02
N THR A 36 2.48 -3.06 2.17
CA THR A 36 3.63 -3.83 2.60
C THR A 36 4.51 -3.01 3.53
N GLU A 37 4.75 -1.74 3.16
CA GLU A 37 5.55 -0.84 4.00
C GLU A 37 4.84 -0.55 5.31
N ALA A 38 3.52 -0.38 5.29
CA ALA A 38 2.75 -0.17 6.51
C ALA A 38 2.89 -1.37 7.44
N CYS A 39 2.80 -2.57 6.92
CA CYS A 39 2.99 -3.79 7.73
C CYS A 39 4.37 -3.83 8.36
N ARG A 40 5.39 -3.47 7.59
CA ARG A 40 6.77 -3.45 8.09
C ARG A 40 6.90 -2.47 9.26
N LEU A 41 6.36 -1.27 9.11
CA LEU A 41 6.44 -0.25 10.15
C LEU A 41 5.62 -0.65 11.39
N LEU A 42 4.47 -1.27 11.19
CA LEU A 42 3.65 -1.73 12.30
C LEU A 42 4.38 -2.79 13.13
N ARG A 43 5.15 -3.65 12.49
CA ARG A 43 5.88 -4.71 13.17
C ARG A 43 7.19 -4.24 13.81
N SER A 44 7.86 -3.29 13.16
CA SER A 44 9.24 -2.95 13.53
C SER A 44 9.39 -1.64 14.29
N THR A 45 8.31 -0.86 14.46
CA THR A 45 8.38 0.43 15.16
C THR A 45 7.25 0.57 16.15
N GLU A 46 7.38 1.58 17.02
CA GLU A 46 6.32 1.98 17.95
C GLU A 46 5.61 3.25 17.47
N GLU A 47 5.82 3.62 16.20
CA GLU A 47 5.20 4.82 15.64
C GLU A 47 3.67 4.73 15.72
N LYS A 48 3.04 5.89 15.85
CA LYS A 48 1.59 5.97 15.84
C LYS A 48 1.05 5.52 14.48
N ILE A 49 -0.09 4.88 14.50
CA ILE A 49 -0.73 4.40 13.27
C ILE A 49 -0.97 5.56 12.30
N LEU A 50 -1.37 6.72 12.83
CA LEU A 50 -1.56 7.93 12.02
C LEU A 50 -0.27 8.30 11.27
N ASP A 51 0.85 8.28 11.97
CA ASP A 51 2.13 8.63 11.37
C ASP A 51 2.55 7.61 10.32
N ILE A 52 2.30 6.35 10.58
CA ILE A 52 2.58 5.28 9.62
C ILE A 52 1.75 5.47 8.35
N ALA A 53 0.46 5.78 8.51
CA ALA A 53 -0.42 6.00 7.36
C ALA A 53 0.12 7.13 6.48
N TYR A 54 0.50 8.24 7.09
CA TYR A 54 1.03 9.38 6.35
C TYR A 54 2.37 9.05 5.69
N SER A 55 3.24 8.35 6.39
CA SER A 55 4.53 7.92 5.84
C SER A 55 4.37 7.04 4.61
N CYS A 56 3.31 6.25 4.58
CA CYS A 56 3.06 5.34 3.46
C CYS A 56 2.29 6.00 2.32
N GLY A 57 1.98 7.29 2.44
CA GLY A 57 1.34 8.03 1.37
C GLY A 57 -0.17 8.13 1.46
N TYR A 58 -0.75 7.80 2.59
CA TYR A 58 -2.19 7.97 2.82
C TYR A 58 -2.45 9.30 3.49
N GLU A 59 -3.41 10.04 2.98
CA GLU A 59 -3.73 11.36 3.51
C GLU A 59 -4.82 11.33 4.58
N ASN A 60 -5.49 10.20 4.74
CA ASN A 60 -6.65 10.07 5.60
C ASN A 60 -6.56 8.77 6.37
N LEU A 61 -6.57 8.87 7.70
CA LEU A 61 -6.44 7.69 8.56
C LEU A 61 -7.62 6.73 8.40
N SER A 62 -8.83 7.27 8.27
CA SER A 62 -10.02 6.42 8.10
C SER A 62 -9.94 5.60 6.82
N TYR A 63 -9.47 6.23 5.75
CA TYR A 63 -9.28 5.54 4.48
C TYR A 63 -8.21 4.45 4.60
N PHE A 64 -7.10 4.78 5.25
CA PHE A 64 -6.03 3.82 5.48
C PHE A 64 -6.53 2.61 6.28
N ASN A 65 -7.25 2.84 7.36
CA ASN A 65 -7.78 1.78 8.19
C ASN A 65 -8.73 0.87 7.39
N ARG A 66 -9.57 1.47 6.58
CA ARG A 66 -10.54 0.75 5.76
C ARG A 66 -9.83 -0.11 4.72
N GLN A 67 -8.84 0.44 4.05
CA GLN A 67 -8.08 -0.28 3.04
C GLN A 67 -7.26 -1.40 3.66
N PHE A 68 -6.66 -1.14 4.82
CA PHE A 68 -5.88 -2.15 5.53
C PHE A 68 -6.77 -3.33 5.94
N ARG A 69 -7.92 -3.03 6.52
CA ARG A 69 -8.85 -4.07 6.95
C ARG A 69 -9.39 -4.87 5.76
N ALA A 70 -9.68 -4.21 4.65
CA ALA A 70 -10.14 -4.89 3.45
C ALA A 70 -9.10 -5.87 2.92
N ARG A 71 -7.83 -5.53 3.03
CA ARG A 71 -6.75 -6.37 2.50
C ARG A 71 -6.35 -7.50 3.44
N TYR A 72 -6.28 -7.21 4.74
CA TYR A 72 -5.72 -8.15 5.72
C TYR A 72 -6.75 -8.72 6.69
N GLY A 73 -8.00 -8.29 6.63
CA GLY A 73 -9.06 -8.80 7.50
C GLY A 73 -8.99 -8.31 8.93
N GLN A 74 -8.11 -7.36 9.22
CA GLN A 74 -7.96 -6.79 10.54
C GLN A 74 -7.46 -5.35 10.44
N THR A 75 -7.66 -4.59 11.52
CA THR A 75 -7.20 -3.20 11.57
C THR A 75 -5.69 -3.16 11.79
N PRO A 76 -5.04 -2.03 11.48
CA PRO A 76 -3.61 -1.88 11.78
C PRO A 76 -3.29 -2.10 13.26
N LYS A 77 -4.15 -1.65 14.14
CA LYS A 77 -3.97 -1.84 15.58
C LYS A 77 -4.02 -3.31 15.96
N GLU A 78 -4.99 -4.03 15.42
CA GLU A 78 -5.12 -5.47 15.65
C GLU A 78 -3.91 -6.22 15.10
N TYR A 79 -3.45 -5.82 13.92
CA TYR A 79 -2.29 -6.42 13.30
C TYR A 79 -1.05 -6.25 14.15
N ARG A 80 -0.82 -5.06 14.68
CA ARG A 80 0.33 -4.78 15.55
C ARG A 80 0.26 -5.60 16.84
N SER A 81 -0.92 -5.70 17.43
CA SER A 81 -1.11 -6.46 18.66
C SER A 81 -0.86 -7.95 18.44
N GLN A 82 -1.30 -8.47 17.30
CA GLN A 82 -1.09 -9.87 16.95
C GLN A 82 0.38 -10.19 16.80
N LYS A 83 1.14 -9.29 16.15
CA LYS A 83 2.58 -9.45 16.00
C LYS A 83 3.27 -9.53 17.35
N ARG A 84 2.91 -8.65 18.26
CA ARG A 84 3.48 -8.65 19.60
C ARG A 84 3.15 -9.93 20.36
N PHE A 85 1.94 -10.43 20.15
CA PHE A 85 1.51 -11.64 20.85
C PHE A 85 2.36 -12.85 20.46
N PHE A 86 2.75 -12.93 19.21
CA PHE A 86 3.50 -14.08 18.70
C PHE A 86 5.02 -13.92 18.77
N GLU A 87 5.48 -12.80 19.25
CA GLU A 87 6.87 -12.58 19.53
C GLU A 87 7.20 -13.04 20.96
#